data_9b278db53e79ae5070783b277e592caa
#
_entry.id   9b278db53e79ae5070783b277e592caa
#
_cell.length_a   1.000
_cell.length_b   1.000
_cell.length_c   1.000
_cell.angle_alpha   90.00
_cell.angle_beta   90.00
_cell.angle_gamma   90.00
#
_symmetry.space_group_name_H-M   'P 1'
#
loop_
_entity.id
_entity.type
_entity.pdbx_description
1 polymer ?
#
loop_
_entity_poly.entity_id
_entity_poly.type
_entity_poly.pdbx_seq_one_letter_code
_entity_poly.pdbx_strand_id
1 'polypeptide(L)'
;MLTEFATLYPSHLKRLLGLAEKAMHAEQCDSILIHSGTPKLHFLDDYHSPFKANPHFVWWLPVTQSPHCYVLIQQGQKPVLFYHLADDFWHVPPQPPEGFWCDYFDIHCCANLAEVKQKLSQYRSTSTQRAWIGEDTELAKELGISALNPDGLMHRLHYARAVKSQYEIACLTQANVLALAGHKAAEQAFMAGKSEFETQLAYLAAVQLDPAEMPYRNIIGFGSHSAVLHYQHYDYSPQNMQQPQSFLIDAGAPCNGYASDITRCHSRGSPFYQNLIDAMTKAQLSVCAMVKPGVNFADLHHQMHSLVLDLLLEFKLVQGSRDELVARRISSVFFPHGLGHLLGIQVHDIGGWQQDEVGTMVLPPKDHPFLRCTKVLEKDMVVTIEPGLYVIDSLLQECRDNGFGHLLNNT
;
A
#
# COMPACT_ATOMS: atom_id res chain seq x y z
N MET A 1 2.52 22.89 3.51
CA MET A 1 2.26 21.68 2.71
C MET A 1 2.58 21.90 1.22
N LEU A 2 1.79 22.62 0.42
CA LEU A 2 2.08 22.79 -1.02
C LEU A 2 3.49 23.34 -1.28
N THR A 3 3.95 24.30 -0.48
CA THR A 3 5.30 24.86 -0.58
C THR A 3 6.41 23.82 -0.31
N GLU A 4 6.19 22.90 0.61
CA GLU A 4 7.14 21.84 0.94
C GLU A 4 7.28 20.85 -0.21
N PHE A 5 6.14 20.37 -0.76
CA PHE A 5 6.17 19.49 -1.93
C PHE A 5 6.85 20.15 -3.12
N ALA A 6 6.54 21.40 -3.41
CA ALA A 6 7.19 22.17 -4.47
C ALA A 6 8.72 22.28 -4.28
N THR A 7 9.19 22.38 -3.03
CA THR A 7 10.62 22.47 -2.71
C THR A 7 11.34 21.12 -2.89
N LEU A 8 10.68 20.01 -2.53
CA LEU A 8 11.28 18.67 -2.53
C LEU A 8 11.21 18.00 -3.90
N TYR A 9 10.20 18.30 -4.70
CA TYR A 9 9.91 17.64 -5.96
C TYR A 9 11.03 17.68 -7.00
N PRO A 10 11.76 18.80 -7.22
CA PRO A 10 12.86 18.85 -8.19
C PRO A 10 13.95 17.81 -7.92
N SER A 11 14.28 17.60 -6.64
CA SER A 11 15.27 16.59 -6.23
C SER A 11 14.76 15.17 -6.46
N HIS A 12 13.46 14.92 -6.22
CA HIS A 12 12.80 13.66 -6.51
C HIS A 12 12.85 13.35 -8.01
N LEU A 13 12.40 14.29 -8.85
CA LEU A 13 12.42 14.11 -10.31
C LEU A 13 13.83 13.89 -10.86
N LYS A 14 14.81 14.65 -10.38
CA LYS A 14 16.22 14.43 -10.76
C LYS A 14 16.70 13.02 -10.41
N ARG A 15 16.31 12.50 -9.24
CA ARG A 15 16.59 11.11 -8.84
C ARG A 15 15.94 10.12 -9.80
N LEU A 16 14.66 10.31 -10.14
CA LEU A 16 13.93 9.41 -11.05
C LEU A 16 14.56 9.39 -12.46
N LEU A 17 14.92 10.55 -12.98
CA LEU A 17 15.63 10.64 -14.27
C LEU A 17 16.93 9.84 -14.25
N GLY A 18 17.75 10.01 -13.21
CA GLY A 18 19.01 9.24 -13.09
C GLY A 18 18.80 7.73 -12.95
N LEU A 19 17.72 7.30 -12.26
CA LEU A 19 17.35 5.88 -12.14
C LEU A 19 16.88 5.32 -13.50
N ALA A 20 16.03 6.06 -14.19
CA ALA A 20 15.52 5.68 -15.51
C ALA A 20 16.67 5.60 -16.55
N GLU A 21 17.59 6.57 -16.56
CA GLU A 21 18.75 6.55 -17.45
C GLU A 21 19.64 5.32 -17.22
N LYS A 22 19.94 4.98 -15.96
CA LYS A 22 20.69 3.77 -15.63
C LYS A 22 19.96 2.51 -16.08
N ALA A 23 18.66 2.42 -15.83
CA ALA A 23 17.85 1.29 -16.22
C ALA A 23 17.77 1.16 -17.77
N MET A 24 17.52 2.26 -18.47
CA MET A 24 17.51 2.28 -19.95
C MET A 24 18.84 1.85 -20.54
N HIS A 25 19.96 2.35 -20.00
CA HIS A 25 21.29 1.96 -20.46
C HIS A 25 21.54 0.46 -20.25
N ALA A 26 21.20 -0.08 -19.10
CA ALA A 26 21.40 -1.50 -18.79
C ALA A 26 20.53 -2.42 -19.66
N GLU A 27 19.32 -2.00 -20.00
CA GLU A 27 18.36 -2.76 -20.80
C GLU A 27 18.37 -2.39 -22.29
N GLN A 28 19.33 -1.56 -22.71
CA GLN A 28 19.53 -1.15 -24.10
C GLN A 28 18.28 -0.53 -24.75
N CYS A 29 17.45 0.17 -23.97
CA CYS A 29 16.33 0.97 -24.47
C CYS A 29 16.67 2.47 -24.36
N ASP A 30 16.15 3.28 -25.27
CA ASP A 30 16.44 4.71 -25.36
C ASP A 30 15.31 5.59 -24.85
N SER A 31 14.16 4.99 -24.65
CA SER A 31 13.00 5.69 -24.06
C SER A 31 12.04 4.73 -23.35
N ILE A 32 11.33 5.27 -22.37
CA ILE A 32 10.27 4.58 -21.64
C ILE A 32 8.99 5.39 -21.82
N LEU A 33 7.91 4.75 -22.27
CA LEU A 33 6.57 5.32 -22.28
C LEU A 33 5.73 4.65 -21.19
N ILE A 34 5.29 5.44 -20.22
CA ILE A 34 4.52 4.95 -19.07
C ILE A 34 3.08 5.40 -19.22
N HIS A 35 2.14 4.46 -19.22
CA HIS A 35 0.72 4.70 -19.32
C HIS A 35 0.07 4.82 -17.95
N SER A 36 -0.82 5.79 -17.76
CA SER A 36 -1.56 5.96 -16.49
C SER A 36 -2.59 4.84 -16.25
N GLY A 37 -3.07 4.22 -17.30
CA GLY A 37 -4.05 3.14 -17.27
C GLY A 37 -5.34 3.46 -18.04
N THR A 38 -6.15 2.44 -18.24
CA THR A 38 -7.46 2.51 -18.89
C THR A 38 -8.55 2.14 -17.89
N PRO A 39 -9.65 2.90 -17.76
CA PRO A 39 -10.80 2.51 -16.94
C PRO A 39 -11.35 1.15 -17.36
N LYS A 40 -11.66 0.29 -16.38
CA LYS A 40 -12.18 -1.07 -16.65
C LYS A 40 -13.70 -1.06 -16.51
N LEU A 41 -14.40 -1.30 -17.61
CA LEU A 41 -15.85 -1.49 -17.63
C LEU A 41 -16.26 -2.77 -16.90
N HIS A 42 -17.39 -2.74 -16.23
CA HIS A 42 -18.03 -3.95 -15.75
C HIS A 42 -18.55 -4.79 -16.92
N PHE A 43 -18.67 -6.10 -16.72
CA PHE A 43 -19.12 -7.02 -17.78
C PHE A 43 -20.54 -6.65 -18.27
N LEU A 44 -20.66 -6.37 -19.56
CA LEU A 44 -21.90 -5.97 -20.24
C LEU A 44 -22.56 -4.69 -19.67
N ASP A 45 -21.77 -3.76 -19.12
CA ASP A 45 -22.22 -2.52 -18.53
C ASP A 45 -21.38 -1.34 -19.07
N ASP A 46 -21.93 -0.12 -19.02
CA ASP A 46 -21.24 1.13 -19.32
C ASP A 46 -20.64 1.81 -18.07
N TYR A 47 -20.77 1.17 -16.89
CA TYR A 47 -20.18 1.62 -15.63
C TYR A 47 -18.75 1.10 -15.44
N HIS A 48 -17.86 1.95 -14.96
CA HIS A 48 -16.46 1.62 -14.68
C HIS A 48 -16.24 1.33 -13.21
N SER A 49 -15.29 0.42 -12.94
CA SER A 49 -14.67 0.37 -11.61
C SER A 49 -13.96 1.70 -11.32
N PRO A 50 -13.87 2.14 -10.03
CA PRO A 50 -13.07 3.31 -9.67
C PRO A 50 -11.67 3.24 -10.26
N PHE A 51 -11.27 4.31 -10.97
CA PHE A 51 -9.97 4.36 -11.62
C PHE A 51 -8.85 4.60 -10.60
N LYS A 52 -7.76 3.86 -10.73
CA LYS A 52 -6.51 4.12 -10.02
C LYS A 52 -5.38 4.12 -11.04
N ALA A 53 -4.63 5.20 -11.08
CA ALA A 53 -3.51 5.33 -12.01
C ALA A 53 -2.39 4.32 -11.70
N ASN A 54 -1.70 3.87 -12.75
CA ASN A 54 -0.53 3.01 -12.66
C ASN A 54 0.51 3.58 -11.67
N PRO A 55 0.98 2.80 -10.68
CA PRO A 55 1.94 3.28 -9.68
C PRO A 55 3.25 3.81 -10.29
N HIS A 56 3.72 3.25 -11.40
CA HIS A 56 4.90 3.78 -12.10
C HIS A 56 4.63 5.15 -12.71
N PHE A 57 3.41 5.44 -13.17
CA PHE A 57 3.03 6.76 -13.65
C PHE A 57 2.96 7.77 -12.50
N VAL A 58 2.31 7.39 -11.39
CA VAL A 58 2.17 8.23 -10.18
C VAL A 58 3.54 8.54 -9.55
N TRP A 59 4.51 7.66 -9.69
CA TRP A 59 5.86 7.91 -9.19
C TRP A 59 6.53 9.14 -9.82
N TRP A 60 6.17 9.45 -11.08
CA TRP A 60 6.68 10.64 -11.79
C TRP A 60 5.91 11.92 -11.45
N LEU A 61 4.59 11.83 -11.29
CA LEU A 61 3.73 13.00 -11.09
C LEU A 61 2.45 12.64 -10.31
N PRO A 62 1.94 13.55 -9.46
CA PRO A 62 0.81 13.27 -8.56
C PRO A 62 -0.55 13.34 -9.28
N VAL A 63 -0.67 12.71 -10.44
CA VAL A 63 -1.90 12.61 -11.24
C VAL A 63 -2.49 11.22 -11.05
N THR A 64 -3.49 11.08 -10.17
CA THR A 64 -4.02 9.79 -9.72
C THR A 64 -5.35 9.42 -10.36
N GLN A 65 -6.08 10.40 -10.92
CA GLN A 65 -7.45 10.23 -11.40
C GLN A 65 -7.63 10.47 -12.92
N SER A 66 -6.53 10.63 -13.67
CA SER A 66 -6.59 10.90 -15.11
C SER A 66 -6.18 9.67 -15.92
N PRO A 67 -7.14 8.93 -16.50
CA PRO A 67 -6.85 7.81 -17.40
C PRO A 67 -6.29 8.29 -18.73
N HIS A 68 -5.73 7.36 -19.50
CA HIS A 68 -5.22 7.60 -20.86
C HIS A 68 -4.14 8.68 -20.97
N CYS A 69 -3.45 8.98 -19.88
CA CYS A 69 -2.27 9.86 -19.88
C CYS A 69 -0.99 9.04 -20.06
N TYR A 70 0.06 9.69 -20.60
CA TYR A 70 1.33 9.03 -20.88
C TYR A 70 2.50 9.91 -20.46
N VAL A 71 3.49 9.33 -19.82
CA VAL A 71 4.78 9.99 -19.57
C VAL A 71 5.85 9.35 -20.44
N LEU A 72 6.49 10.14 -21.28
CA LEU A 72 7.64 9.73 -22.08
C LEU A 72 8.93 10.20 -21.41
N ILE A 73 9.81 9.26 -21.10
CA ILE A 73 11.14 9.50 -20.55
C ILE A 73 12.17 9.17 -21.63
N GLN A 74 13.05 10.12 -21.93
CA GLN A 74 14.17 9.96 -22.85
C GLN A 74 15.45 10.44 -22.19
N GLN A 75 16.57 9.80 -22.51
CA GLN A 75 17.86 10.13 -21.93
C GLN A 75 18.24 11.60 -22.22
N GLY A 76 18.63 12.33 -21.17
CA GLY A 76 19.09 13.72 -21.28
C GLY A 76 18.01 14.72 -21.71
N GLN A 77 16.74 14.32 -21.78
CA GLN A 77 15.64 15.19 -22.18
C GLN A 77 14.72 15.50 -21.00
N LYS A 78 14.02 16.64 -21.07
CA LYS A 78 12.90 16.94 -20.18
C LYS A 78 11.79 15.93 -20.42
N PRO A 79 11.16 15.35 -19.35
CA PRO A 79 10.06 14.41 -19.53
C PRO A 79 8.88 15.06 -20.27
N VAL A 80 8.17 14.26 -21.07
CA VAL A 80 6.99 14.72 -21.82
C VAL A 80 5.75 14.08 -21.24
N LEU A 81 4.74 14.88 -20.96
CA LEU A 81 3.42 14.41 -20.52
C LEU A 81 2.40 14.59 -21.65
N PHE A 82 1.83 13.51 -22.13
CA PHE A 82 0.62 13.54 -22.94
C PHE A 82 -0.57 13.41 -21.99
N TYR A 83 -1.26 14.54 -21.76
CA TYR A 83 -2.36 14.61 -20.82
C TYR A 83 -3.69 14.53 -21.57
N HIS A 84 -4.51 13.56 -21.22
CA HIS A 84 -5.79 13.32 -21.87
C HIS A 84 -6.82 14.35 -21.40
N LEU A 85 -7.34 15.13 -22.32
CA LEU A 85 -8.47 16.05 -22.15
C LEU A 85 -9.60 15.58 -23.07
N ALA A 86 -10.40 14.62 -22.59
CA ALA A 86 -11.55 14.15 -23.36
C ALA A 86 -12.55 15.29 -23.57
N ASP A 87 -13.01 15.45 -24.81
CA ASP A 87 -14.09 16.37 -25.16
C ASP A 87 -15.35 15.53 -25.41
N ASP A 88 -16.10 15.29 -24.35
CA ASP A 88 -17.38 14.60 -24.42
C ASP A 88 -18.44 15.34 -23.58
N PHE A 89 -19.71 15.01 -23.79
CA PHE A 89 -20.83 15.65 -23.09
C PHE A 89 -21.34 14.86 -21.88
N TRP A 90 -20.73 13.72 -21.59
CA TRP A 90 -21.12 12.84 -20.48
C TRP A 90 -20.40 13.19 -19.18
N HIS A 91 -19.20 13.74 -19.28
CA HIS A 91 -18.33 13.99 -18.14
C HIS A 91 -18.07 15.48 -17.97
N VAL A 92 -17.70 15.88 -16.76
CA VAL A 92 -17.18 17.23 -16.53
C VAL A 92 -15.92 17.39 -17.39
N PRO A 93 -15.83 18.41 -18.25
CA PRO A 93 -14.65 18.61 -19.09
C PRO A 93 -13.39 18.70 -18.23
N PRO A 94 -12.39 17.84 -18.47
CA PRO A 94 -11.14 17.89 -17.73
C PRO A 94 -10.43 19.22 -17.98
N GLN A 95 -9.82 19.77 -16.93
CA GLN A 95 -9.04 20.99 -17.06
C GLN A 95 -7.57 20.64 -17.37
N PRO A 96 -6.83 21.54 -18.05
CA PRO A 96 -5.38 21.39 -18.19
C PRO A 96 -4.74 21.16 -16.82
N PRO A 97 -3.69 20.34 -16.73
CA PRO A 97 -3.08 20.03 -15.45
C PRO A 97 -2.44 21.26 -14.83
N GLU A 98 -2.64 21.42 -13.53
CA GLU A 98 -2.08 22.50 -12.72
C GLU A 98 -1.30 21.92 -11.53
N GLY A 99 -0.32 22.63 -11.04
CA GLY A 99 0.41 22.29 -9.83
C GLY A 99 1.92 22.51 -9.93
N PHE A 100 2.58 22.31 -8.81
CA PHE A 100 4.02 22.59 -8.61
C PHE A 100 4.94 21.75 -9.50
N TRP A 101 4.45 20.66 -10.06
CA TRP A 101 5.19 19.73 -10.89
C TRP A 101 5.15 20.07 -12.39
N CYS A 102 4.18 20.89 -12.85
CA CYS A 102 3.91 21.13 -14.27
C CYS A 102 5.12 21.70 -15.02
N ASP A 103 5.85 22.63 -14.42
CA ASP A 103 7.02 23.29 -15.06
C ASP A 103 8.15 22.30 -15.39
N TYR A 104 8.13 21.12 -14.82
CA TYR A 104 9.15 20.10 -15.01
C TYR A 104 8.86 19.15 -16.17
N PHE A 105 7.71 19.29 -16.83
CA PHE A 105 7.29 18.48 -17.98
C PHE A 105 7.02 19.35 -19.21
N ASP A 106 7.29 18.81 -20.39
CA ASP A 106 6.72 19.32 -21.63
C ASP A 106 5.31 18.72 -21.77
N ILE A 107 4.26 19.55 -21.57
CA ILE A 107 2.89 19.07 -21.47
C ILE A 107 2.16 19.25 -22.79
N HIS A 108 1.63 18.16 -23.32
CA HIS A 108 0.75 18.12 -24.49
C HIS A 108 -0.64 17.65 -24.09
N CYS A 109 -1.61 18.55 -24.09
CA CYS A 109 -3.01 18.17 -23.98
C CYS A 109 -3.46 17.50 -25.27
N CYS A 110 -4.14 16.35 -25.17
CA CYS A 110 -4.61 15.52 -26.28
C CYS A 110 -6.04 15.10 -26.04
N ALA A 111 -6.93 15.32 -27.02
CA ALA A 111 -8.33 14.93 -26.91
C ALA A 111 -8.56 13.42 -27.11
N ASN A 112 -7.64 12.74 -27.79
CA ASN A 112 -7.77 11.32 -28.12
C ASN A 112 -6.41 10.67 -28.44
N LEU A 113 -6.43 9.34 -28.60
CA LEU A 113 -5.22 8.55 -28.89
C LEU A 113 -4.58 8.94 -30.25
N ALA A 114 -5.33 9.37 -31.25
CA ALA A 114 -4.76 9.78 -32.54
C ALA A 114 -3.86 11.00 -32.39
N GLU A 115 -4.24 11.97 -31.56
CA GLU A 115 -3.40 13.12 -31.23
C GLU A 115 -2.16 12.71 -30.44
N VAL A 116 -2.30 11.77 -29.49
CA VAL A 116 -1.15 11.19 -28.77
C VAL A 116 -0.16 10.57 -29.77
N LYS A 117 -0.65 9.72 -30.70
CA LYS A 117 0.17 9.11 -31.76
C LYS A 117 0.90 10.14 -32.60
N GLN A 118 0.15 11.18 -33.06
CA GLN A 118 0.71 12.26 -33.86
C GLN A 118 1.83 13.00 -33.12
N LYS A 119 1.59 13.41 -31.88
CA LYS A 119 2.59 14.14 -31.07
C LYS A 119 3.76 13.23 -30.68
N LEU A 120 3.51 11.98 -30.29
CA LEU A 120 4.54 11.01 -29.94
C LEU A 120 5.50 10.74 -31.13
N SER A 121 5.00 10.79 -32.37
CA SER A 121 5.83 10.62 -33.57
C SER A 121 6.91 11.69 -33.75
N GLN A 122 6.77 12.84 -33.09
CA GLN A 122 7.76 13.93 -33.10
C GLN A 122 8.99 13.60 -32.23
N TYR A 123 8.77 12.74 -31.20
CA TYR A 123 9.81 12.27 -30.29
C TYR A 123 10.41 10.95 -30.83
N ARG A 124 11.15 11.08 -31.93
CA ARG A 124 11.80 9.92 -32.56
C ARG A 124 12.92 9.39 -31.67
N SER A 125 12.91 8.10 -31.49
CA SER A 125 14.03 7.35 -30.95
C SER A 125 15.11 7.21 -32.02
N THR A 126 16.38 7.36 -31.66
CA THR A 126 17.53 7.09 -32.54
C THR A 126 17.77 5.58 -32.69
N SER A 127 17.26 4.79 -31.75
CA SER A 127 17.18 3.33 -31.78
C SER A 127 15.71 2.87 -31.82
N THR A 128 15.49 1.62 -32.13
CA THR A 128 14.16 1.05 -32.32
C THR A 128 13.54 0.53 -31.00
N GLN A 129 14.16 0.79 -29.83
CA GLN A 129 13.78 0.14 -28.59
C GLN A 129 13.18 1.13 -27.57
N ARG A 130 11.90 1.43 -27.75
CA ARG A 130 11.07 2.08 -26.73
C ARG A 130 10.44 1.01 -25.85
N ALA A 131 10.58 1.13 -24.53
CA ALA A 131 9.89 0.28 -23.57
C ALA A 131 8.52 0.88 -23.20
N TRP A 132 7.54 0.01 -23.00
CA TRP A 132 6.22 0.34 -22.44
C TRP A 132 6.14 -0.12 -21.01
N ILE A 133 5.56 0.71 -20.14
CA ILE A 133 5.14 0.33 -18.78
C ILE A 133 3.67 0.63 -18.62
N GLY A 134 2.85 -0.42 -18.46
CA GLY A 134 1.41 -0.31 -18.29
C GLY A 134 0.68 -1.62 -18.50
N GLU A 135 -0.58 -1.67 -18.06
CA GLU A 135 -1.42 -2.88 -18.14
C GLU A 135 -1.97 -3.12 -19.56
N ASP A 136 -2.25 -2.05 -20.31
CA ASP A 136 -2.85 -2.14 -21.63
C ASP A 136 -1.79 -2.38 -22.72
N THR A 137 -1.45 -3.65 -22.91
CA THR A 137 -0.43 -4.05 -23.87
C THR A 137 -0.92 -4.03 -25.33
N GLU A 138 -2.21 -4.08 -25.58
CA GLU A 138 -2.78 -3.94 -26.93
C GLU A 138 -2.60 -2.50 -27.42
N LEU A 139 -2.88 -1.53 -26.55
CA LEU A 139 -2.62 -0.14 -26.84
C LEU A 139 -1.14 0.14 -27.16
N ALA A 140 -0.21 -0.50 -26.42
CA ALA A 140 1.21 -0.40 -26.70
C ALA A 140 1.57 -0.91 -28.12
N LYS A 141 0.97 -2.03 -28.54
CA LYS A 141 1.15 -2.58 -29.91
C LYS A 141 0.60 -1.63 -30.97
N GLU A 142 -0.55 -0.97 -30.71
CA GLU A 142 -1.08 0.07 -31.59
C GLU A 142 -0.17 1.26 -31.72
N LEU A 143 0.63 1.57 -30.70
CA LEU A 143 1.67 2.60 -30.70
C LEU A 143 2.99 2.10 -31.34
N GLY A 144 3.05 0.84 -31.81
CA GLY A 144 4.23 0.24 -32.41
C GLY A 144 5.34 -0.12 -31.42
N ILE A 145 5.00 -0.33 -30.15
CA ILE A 145 5.95 -0.66 -29.09
C ILE A 145 5.87 -2.17 -28.83
N SER A 146 7.02 -2.86 -28.94
CA SER A 146 7.13 -4.30 -28.73
C SER A 146 7.74 -4.71 -27.39
N ALA A 147 8.52 -3.84 -26.76
CA ALA A 147 9.12 -4.09 -25.44
C ALA A 147 8.08 -3.76 -24.33
N LEU A 148 7.28 -4.74 -23.97
CA LEU A 148 6.14 -4.61 -23.06
C LEU A 148 6.55 -5.01 -21.64
N ASN A 149 6.56 -4.08 -20.69
CA ASN A 149 6.94 -4.30 -19.28
C ASN A 149 8.22 -5.16 -19.16
N PRO A 150 9.35 -4.81 -19.79
CA PRO A 150 10.52 -5.68 -19.82
C PRO A 150 11.00 -6.02 -18.40
N ASP A 151 11.18 -7.30 -18.08
CA ASP A 151 11.49 -7.76 -16.73
C ASP A 151 12.71 -7.06 -16.12
N GLY A 152 13.81 -6.93 -16.88
CA GLY A 152 15.02 -6.28 -16.39
C GLY A 152 14.79 -4.81 -16.03
N LEU A 153 14.04 -4.07 -16.86
CA LEU A 153 13.65 -2.68 -16.59
C LEU A 153 12.77 -2.61 -15.33
N MET A 154 11.75 -3.48 -15.25
CA MET A 154 10.83 -3.52 -14.11
C MET A 154 11.57 -3.86 -12.81
N HIS A 155 12.48 -4.83 -12.82
CA HIS A 155 13.28 -5.19 -11.64
C HIS A 155 14.10 -4.00 -11.12
N ARG A 156 14.77 -3.26 -12.00
CA ARG A 156 15.57 -2.07 -11.61
C ARG A 156 14.71 -0.97 -11.00
N LEU A 157 13.55 -0.71 -11.60
CA LEU A 157 12.61 0.29 -11.09
C LEU A 157 11.97 -0.16 -9.76
N HIS A 158 11.59 -1.42 -9.63
CA HIS A 158 11.03 -1.99 -8.41
C HIS A 158 12.01 -1.93 -7.25
N TYR A 159 13.27 -2.31 -7.49
CA TYR A 159 14.33 -2.21 -6.49
C TYR A 159 14.53 -0.78 -6.00
N ALA A 160 14.56 0.18 -6.95
CA ALA A 160 14.75 1.58 -6.65
C ALA A 160 13.59 2.20 -5.85
N ARG A 161 12.34 1.73 -6.04
CA ARG A 161 11.15 2.21 -5.32
C ARG A 161 11.16 1.83 -3.84
N ALA A 162 11.88 0.80 -3.43
CA ALA A 162 11.98 0.41 -2.02
C ALA A 162 12.56 1.56 -1.15
N VAL A 163 13.51 2.33 -1.67
CA VAL A 163 14.12 3.48 -0.99
C VAL A 163 13.42 4.77 -1.42
N LYS A 164 12.88 5.52 -0.49
CA LYS A 164 12.07 6.72 -0.75
C LYS A 164 12.95 7.99 -0.85
N SER A 165 12.56 8.91 -1.70
CA SER A 165 13.09 10.28 -1.70
C SER A 165 12.44 11.10 -0.57
N GLN A 166 12.99 12.27 -0.26
CA GLN A 166 12.40 13.15 0.77
C GLN A 166 11.00 13.65 0.38
N TYR A 167 10.72 13.83 -0.92
CA TYR A 167 9.38 14.12 -1.43
C TYR A 167 8.39 12.99 -1.10
N GLU A 168 8.78 11.74 -1.36
CA GLU A 168 7.95 10.56 -1.09
C GLU A 168 7.68 10.42 0.42
N ILE A 169 8.72 10.63 1.26
CA ILE A 169 8.59 10.60 2.72
C ILE A 169 7.63 11.70 3.20
N ALA A 170 7.71 12.90 2.64
CA ALA A 170 6.79 13.99 2.98
C ALA A 170 5.34 13.65 2.59
N CYS A 171 5.11 13.03 1.43
CA CYS A 171 3.79 12.56 1.01
C CYS A 171 3.24 11.48 1.95
N LEU A 172 4.05 10.47 2.30
CA LEU A 172 3.69 9.42 3.25
C LEU A 172 3.38 9.99 4.64
N THR A 173 4.17 10.96 5.10
CA THR A 173 3.93 11.65 6.38
C THR A 173 2.58 12.36 6.37
N GLN A 174 2.28 13.10 5.30
CA GLN A 174 1.02 13.82 5.18
C GLN A 174 -0.18 12.87 5.06
N ALA A 175 -0.04 11.75 4.35
CA ALA A 175 -1.06 10.71 4.28
C ALA A 175 -1.40 10.15 5.68
N ASN A 176 -0.38 9.92 6.52
CA ASN A 176 -0.57 9.49 7.90
C ASN A 176 -1.26 10.56 8.76
N VAL A 177 -0.88 11.84 8.61
CA VAL A 177 -1.54 12.93 9.33
C VAL A 177 -3.02 13.02 8.97
N LEU A 178 -3.36 12.86 7.70
CA LEU A 178 -4.75 12.85 7.23
C LEU A 178 -5.53 11.67 7.83
N ALA A 179 -4.97 10.46 7.75
CA ALA A 179 -5.61 9.25 8.31
C ALA A 179 -5.86 9.35 9.81
N LEU A 180 -4.97 9.99 10.59
CA LEU A 180 -5.18 10.19 12.03
C LEU A 180 -6.46 10.96 12.36
N ALA A 181 -6.90 11.90 11.54
CA ALA A 181 -8.17 12.59 11.72
C ALA A 181 -9.35 11.61 11.58
N GLY A 182 -9.30 10.74 10.58
CA GLY A 182 -10.28 9.68 10.35
C GLY A 182 -10.32 8.67 11.50
N HIS A 183 -9.16 8.20 11.97
CA HIS A 183 -9.09 7.28 13.12
C HIS A 183 -9.71 7.85 14.39
N LYS A 184 -9.44 9.13 14.71
CA LYS A 184 -10.07 9.81 15.86
C LYS A 184 -11.58 9.91 15.73
N ALA A 185 -12.08 10.22 14.53
CA ALA A 185 -13.53 10.30 14.30
C ALA A 185 -14.20 8.92 14.41
N ALA A 186 -13.54 7.88 13.89
CA ALA A 186 -14.03 6.49 14.02
C ALA A 186 -14.05 6.02 15.47
N GLU A 187 -13.00 6.29 16.25
CA GLU A 187 -12.98 6.00 17.71
C GLU A 187 -14.13 6.69 18.42
N GLN A 188 -14.36 7.98 18.16
CA GLN A 188 -15.45 8.74 18.77
C GLN A 188 -16.83 8.16 18.41
N ALA A 189 -17.02 7.77 17.14
CA ALA A 189 -18.25 7.13 16.69
C ALA A 189 -18.48 5.79 17.39
N PHE A 190 -17.45 4.95 17.50
CA PHE A 190 -17.49 3.69 18.24
C PHE A 190 -17.86 3.92 19.72
N MET A 191 -17.20 4.85 20.39
CA MET A 191 -17.48 5.18 21.79
C MET A 191 -18.89 5.74 22.02
N ALA A 192 -19.47 6.40 21.00
CA ALA A 192 -20.84 6.88 21.00
C ALA A 192 -21.89 5.81 20.66
N GLY A 193 -21.48 4.55 20.43
CA GLY A 193 -22.40 3.44 20.17
C GLY A 193 -22.89 3.34 18.74
N LYS A 194 -22.22 4.02 17.80
CA LYS A 194 -22.54 3.98 16.37
C LYS A 194 -22.26 2.59 15.79
N SER A 195 -22.97 2.24 14.71
CA SER A 195 -22.74 1.00 13.96
C SER A 195 -21.38 1.02 13.24
N GLU A 196 -20.93 -0.12 12.71
CA GLU A 196 -19.73 -0.19 11.87
C GLU A 196 -19.86 0.71 10.64
N PHE A 197 -21.03 0.73 10.01
CA PHE A 197 -21.31 1.57 8.86
C PHE A 197 -21.25 3.08 9.22
N GLU A 198 -21.88 3.50 10.30
CA GLU A 198 -21.81 4.90 10.75
C GLU A 198 -20.38 5.30 11.15
N THR A 199 -19.60 4.37 11.69
CA THR A 199 -18.18 4.55 12.03
C THR A 199 -17.33 4.74 10.75
N GLN A 200 -17.61 3.97 9.69
CA GLN A 200 -17.01 4.17 8.37
C GLN A 200 -17.34 5.56 7.80
N LEU A 201 -18.60 5.99 7.89
CA LEU A 201 -19.01 7.32 7.44
C LEU A 201 -18.31 8.44 8.23
N ALA A 202 -18.12 8.26 9.54
CA ALA A 202 -17.40 9.21 10.39
C ALA A 202 -15.93 9.34 9.97
N TYR A 203 -15.27 8.21 9.64
CA TYR A 203 -13.91 8.21 9.09
C TYR A 203 -13.84 9.02 7.79
N LEU A 204 -14.66 8.67 6.80
CA LEU A 204 -14.67 9.31 5.48
C LEU A 204 -14.96 10.81 5.56
N ALA A 205 -15.92 11.20 6.40
CA ALA A 205 -16.26 12.62 6.62
C ALA A 205 -15.08 13.41 7.22
N ALA A 206 -14.30 12.79 8.12
CA ALA A 206 -13.17 13.44 8.76
C ALA A 206 -11.96 13.59 7.83
N VAL A 207 -11.72 12.62 6.94
CA VAL A 207 -10.65 12.69 5.93
C VAL A 207 -11.07 13.45 4.68
N GLN A 208 -12.36 13.72 4.49
CA GLN A 208 -12.96 14.42 3.33
C GLN A 208 -12.60 13.77 1.98
N LEU A 209 -12.68 12.44 1.92
CA LEU A 209 -12.38 11.64 0.74
C LEU A 209 -13.56 10.78 0.33
N ASP A 210 -13.72 10.59 -0.97
CA ASP A 210 -14.61 9.58 -1.53
C ASP A 210 -14.05 8.17 -1.25
N PRO A 211 -14.89 7.17 -1.00
CA PRO A 211 -14.44 5.78 -0.86
C PRO A 211 -13.58 5.28 -2.04
N ALA A 212 -13.78 5.80 -3.24
CA ALA A 212 -12.99 5.46 -4.42
C ALA A 212 -11.56 6.00 -4.39
N GLU A 213 -11.32 7.07 -3.63
CA GLU A 213 -10.01 7.71 -3.48
C GLU A 213 -9.15 7.02 -2.42
N MET A 214 -9.75 6.21 -1.55
CA MET A 214 -9.03 5.52 -0.48
C MET A 214 -7.98 4.58 -1.05
N PRO A 215 -6.80 4.45 -0.39
CA PRO A 215 -5.74 3.55 -0.86
C PRO A 215 -6.21 2.09 -0.88
N TYR A 216 -7.04 1.69 0.08
CA TYR A 216 -7.73 0.41 0.18
C TYR A 216 -9.08 0.59 0.89
N ARG A 217 -9.94 -0.42 0.79
CA ARG A 217 -11.22 -0.40 1.50
C ARG A 217 -10.99 -0.60 2.98
N ASN A 218 -11.43 0.36 3.80
CA ASN A 218 -11.25 0.30 5.25
C ASN A 218 -11.87 -0.97 5.86
N ILE A 219 -11.20 -1.52 6.86
CA ILE A 219 -11.69 -2.58 7.72
C ILE A 219 -12.17 -1.92 9.02
N ILE A 220 -13.44 -2.09 9.35
CA ILE A 220 -14.05 -1.61 10.58
C ILE A 220 -14.84 -2.77 11.15
N GLY A 221 -14.29 -3.44 12.15
CA GLY A 221 -14.87 -4.64 12.73
C GLY A 221 -15.08 -4.50 14.22
N PHE A 222 -16.28 -4.85 14.70
CA PHE A 222 -16.63 -4.90 16.12
C PHE A 222 -16.73 -6.34 16.60
N GLY A 223 -16.25 -6.62 17.80
CA GLY A 223 -16.32 -7.95 18.41
C GLY A 223 -15.70 -9.03 17.51
N SER A 224 -16.48 -10.08 17.18
CA SER A 224 -16.01 -11.18 16.33
C SER A 224 -15.63 -10.77 14.90
N HIS A 225 -16.18 -9.67 14.38
CA HIS A 225 -15.81 -9.15 13.07
C HIS A 225 -14.33 -8.70 13.03
N SER A 226 -13.76 -8.30 14.17
CA SER A 226 -12.34 -7.96 14.29
C SER A 226 -11.39 -9.14 14.05
N ALA A 227 -11.88 -10.38 14.09
CA ALA A 227 -11.10 -11.58 13.80
C ALA A 227 -11.10 -11.96 12.31
N VAL A 228 -11.87 -11.26 11.48
CA VAL A 228 -11.90 -11.47 10.03
C VAL A 228 -10.92 -10.50 9.37
N LEU A 229 -9.74 -10.99 8.97
CA LEU A 229 -8.60 -10.15 8.53
C LEU A 229 -8.91 -9.21 7.34
N HIS A 230 -9.82 -9.60 6.45
CA HIS A 230 -10.30 -8.75 5.35
C HIS A 230 -11.80 -8.48 5.47
N TYR A 231 -12.25 -8.07 6.67
CA TYR A 231 -13.64 -7.72 6.92
C TYR A 231 -14.00 -6.40 6.22
N GLN A 232 -14.80 -6.50 5.17
CA GLN A 232 -15.24 -5.38 4.34
C GLN A 232 -16.77 -5.27 4.23
N HIS A 233 -17.48 -5.87 5.18
CA HIS A 233 -18.92 -5.77 5.33
C HIS A 233 -19.19 -4.96 6.60
N TYR A 234 -19.94 -3.89 6.51
CA TYR A 234 -20.22 -3.06 7.67
C TYR A 234 -21.61 -3.38 8.22
N ASP A 235 -21.70 -3.76 9.49
CA ASP A 235 -22.98 -3.93 10.17
C ASP A 235 -23.66 -2.55 10.34
N TYR A 236 -24.96 -2.52 10.06
CA TYR A 236 -25.78 -1.31 10.19
C TYR A 236 -26.45 -1.20 11.56
N SER A 237 -26.40 -2.27 12.37
CA SER A 237 -27.06 -2.33 13.66
C SER A 237 -26.31 -1.49 14.70
N PRO A 238 -26.98 -0.61 15.46
CA PRO A 238 -26.36 0.10 16.57
C PRO A 238 -25.80 -0.86 17.63
N GLN A 239 -24.72 -0.45 18.28
CA GLN A 239 -24.10 -1.25 19.34
C GLN A 239 -24.97 -1.35 20.59
N ASN A 240 -24.93 -2.50 21.27
CA ASN A 240 -25.46 -2.62 22.64
C ASN A 240 -24.48 -1.96 23.61
N MET A 241 -24.81 -0.76 24.09
CA MET A 241 -23.96 0.03 25.00
C MET A 241 -23.80 -0.59 26.40
N GLN A 242 -24.62 -1.57 26.77
CA GLN A 242 -24.53 -2.26 28.05
C GLN A 242 -23.56 -3.46 28.01
N GLN A 243 -23.11 -3.87 26.83
CA GLN A 243 -22.17 -4.97 26.66
C GLN A 243 -20.75 -4.44 26.36
N PRO A 244 -19.70 -5.10 26.90
CA PRO A 244 -18.33 -4.83 26.47
C PRO A 244 -18.19 -5.04 24.96
N GLN A 245 -17.40 -4.20 24.30
CA GLN A 245 -17.17 -4.29 22.86
C GLN A 245 -15.73 -3.99 22.53
N SER A 246 -15.18 -4.73 21.55
CA SER A 246 -13.91 -4.45 20.91
C SER A 246 -14.14 -3.83 19.55
N PHE A 247 -13.17 -3.06 19.09
CA PHE A 247 -13.16 -2.41 17.80
C PHE A 247 -11.76 -2.51 17.19
N LEU A 248 -11.67 -2.99 15.97
CA LEU A 248 -10.50 -2.92 15.13
C LEU A 248 -10.83 -2.03 13.92
N ILE A 249 -10.00 -1.03 13.70
CA ILE A 249 -10.00 -0.24 12.48
C ILE A 249 -8.64 -0.39 11.79
N ASP A 250 -8.69 -0.74 10.49
CA ASP A 250 -7.56 -0.70 9.58
C ASP A 250 -7.97 0.19 8.41
N ALA A 251 -7.36 1.38 8.36
CA ALA A 251 -7.76 2.43 7.43
C ALA A 251 -6.60 3.36 7.11
N GLY A 252 -6.52 3.77 5.85
CA GLY A 252 -5.52 4.69 5.34
C GLY A 252 -6.12 5.90 4.62
N ALA A 253 -5.27 6.83 4.23
CA ALA A 253 -5.59 7.97 3.38
C ALA A 253 -4.46 8.19 2.37
N PRO A 254 -4.72 8.78 1.19
CA PRO A 254 -3.68 9.09 0.22
C PRO A 254 -3.19 10.54 0.35
N CYS A 255 -1.94 10.77 -0.07
CA CYS A 255 -1.44 12.10 -0.37
C CYS A 255 -0.54 12.05 -1.60
N ASN A 256 -0.88 12.76 -2.67
CA ASN A 256 -0.15 12.75 -3.94
C ASN A 256 0.09 11.32 -4.50
N GLY A 257 -0.85 10.40 -4.24
CA GLY A 257 -0.77 9.00 -4.65
C GLY A 257 -0.02 8.08 -3.67
N TYR A 258 0.59 8.59 -2.60
CA TYR A 258 1.23 7.80 -1.55
C TYR A 258 0.23 7.47 -0.45
N ALA A 259 0.27 6.24 0.02
CA ALA A 259 -0.68 5.70 0.99
C ALA A 259 -0.19 5.80 2.43
N SER A 260 -1.11 5.98 3.38
CA SER A 260 -0.92 5.52 4.75
C SER A 260 -1.63 4.19 4.96
N ASP A 261 -1.17 3.47 5.98
CA ASP A 261 -1.69 2.16 6.38
C ASP A 261 -1.59 2.06 7.90
N ILE A 262 -2.75 2.14 8.58
CA ILE A 262 -2.80 2.26 10.03
C ILE A 262 -3.88 1.33 10.59
N THR A 263 -3.46 0.38 11.42
CA THR A 263 -4.39 -0.43 12.22
C THR A 263 -4.37 0.01 13.68
N ARG A 264 -5.55 0.15 14.29
CA ARG A 264 -5.73 0.43 15.72
C ARG A 264 -6.88 -0.39 16.30
N CYS A 265 -6.72 -0.74 17.57
CA CYS A 265 -7.76 -1.40 18.34
C CYS A 265 -8.23 -0.52 19.50
N HIS A 266 -9.51 -0.61 19.81
CA HIS A 266 -10.14 0.10 20.91
C HIS A 266 -11.01 -0.85 21.74
N SER A 267 -11.17 -0.55 23.01
CA SER A 267 -11.98 -1.33 23.94
C SER A 267 -13.01 -0.43 24.62
N ARG A 268 -14.23 -0.94 24.74
CA ARG A 268 -15.27 -0.34 25.57
C ARG A 268 -15.77 -1.39 26.56
N GLY A 269 -15.59 -1.12 27.85
CA GLY A 269 -16.16 -1.93 28.95
C GLY A 269 -15.43 -3.25 29.24
N SER A 270 -14.26 -3.53 28.64
CA SER A 270 -13.46 -4.74 28.93
C SER A 270 -12.05 -4.37 29.39
N PRO A 271 -11.76 -4.39 30.69
CA PRO A 271 -10.40 -4.19 31.21
C PRO A 271 -9.40 -5.22 30.68
N PHE A 272 -9.83 -6.47 30.50
CA PHE A 272 -8.99 -7.53 29.95
C PHE A 272 -8.50 -7.17 28.53
N TYR A 273 -9.44 -6.79 27.67
CA TYR A 273 -9.10 -6.45 26.29
C TYR A 273 -8.27 -5.17 26.21
N GLN A 274 -8.53 -4.16 27.06
CA GLN A 274 -7.70 -2.96 27.14
C GLN A 274 -6.26 -3.29 27.55
N ASN A 275 -6.07 -4.12 28.57
CA ASN A 275 -4.74 -4.54 29.00
C ASN A 275 -4.00 -5.29 27.89
N LEU A 276 -4.70 -6.11 27.09
CA LEU A 276 -4.12 -6.83 25.95
C LEU A 276 -3.68 -5.86 24.84
N ILE A 277 -4.49 -4.82 24.53
CA ILE A 277 -4.14 -3.75 23.60
C ILE A 277 -2.88 -3.02 24.09
N ASP A 278 -2.82 -2.65 25.36
CA ASP A 278 -1.69 -1.94 25.95
C ASP A 278 -0.39 -2.78 25.90
N ALA A 279 -0.50 -4.08 26.17
CA ALA A 279 0.63 -5.00 26.11
C ALA A 279 1.11 -5.22 24.67
N MET A 280 0.19 -5.39 23.71
CA MET A 280 0.54 -5.48 22.27
C MET A 280 1.18 -4.19 21.78
N THR A 281 0.68 -3.03 22.21
CA THR A 281 1.27 -1.72 21.86
C THR A 281 2.72 -1.63 22.33
N LYS A 282 3.02 -2.08 23.56
CA LYS A 282 4.40 -2.11 24.07
C LYS A 282 5.29 -3.04 23.26
N ALA A 283 4.79 -4.23 22.92
CA ALA A 283 5.49 -5.20 22.09
C ALA A 283 5.78 -4.63 20.69
N GLN A 284 4.80 -4.04 20.03
CA GLN A 284 4.97 -3.39 18.72
C GLN A 284 6.00 -2.26 18.77
N LEU A 285 5.92 -1.36 19.75
CA LEU A 285 6.87 -0.24 19.89
C LEU A 285 8.29 -0.74 20.14
N SER A 286 8.47 -1.88 20.86
CA SER A 286 9.79 -2.47 21.05
C SER A 286 10.39 -2.96 19.74
N VAL A 287 9.60 -3.55 18.85
CA VAL A 287 10.05 -3.95 17.50
C VAL A 287 10.29 -2.73 16.62
N CYS A 288 9.44 -1.70 16.68
CA CYS A 288 9.67 -0.43 15.96
C CYS A 288 11.04 0.19 16.34
N ALA A 289 11.42 0.12 17.62
CA ALA A 289 12.72 0.63 18.09
C ALA A 289 13.93 -0.17 17.53
N MET A 290 13.70 -1.39 17.03
CA MET A 290 14.73 -2.21 16.40
C MET A 290 14.89 -1.91 14.89
N VAL A 291 13.94 -1.20 14.28
CA VAL A 291 13.95 -0.84 12.85
C VAL A 291 15.08 0.16 12.60
N LYS A 292 16.09 -0.28 11.88
CA LYS A 292 17.25 0.56 11.48
C LYS A 292 17.97 -0.05 10.28
N PRO A 293 18.77 0.74 9.54
CA PRO A 293 19.58 0.20 8.46
C PRO A 293 20.46 -0.97 8.92
N GLY A 294 20.55 -2.01 8.08
CA GLY A 294 21.31 -3.23 8.33
C GLY A 294 20.55 -4.35 9.04
N VAL A 295 19.32 -4.10 9.52
CA VAL A 295 18.47 -5.15 10.13
C VAL A 295 17.70 -5.89 9.04
N ASN A 296 17.68 -7.22 9.11
CA ASN A 296 16.83 -8.03 8.25
C ASN A 296 15.38 -7.99 8.76
N PHE A 297 14.43 -7.69 7.87
CA PHE A 297 13.01 -7.58 8.26
C PHE A 297 12.41 -8.92 8.75
N ALA A 298 12.91 -10.05 8.23
CA ALA A 298 12.49 -11.36 8.71
C ALA A 298 12.90 -11.62 10.18
N ASP A 299 14.04 -11.06 10.64
CA ASP A 299 14.44 -11.18 12.04
C ASP A 299 13.50 -10.41 12.98
N LEU A 300 13.00 -9.23 12.53
CA LEU A 300 11.97 -8.47 13.24
C LEU A 300 10.65 -9.27 13.34
N HIS A 301 10.28 -9.98 12.27
CA HIS A 301 9.11 -10.84 12.27
C HIS A 301 9.25 -11.98 13.29
N HIS A 302 10.38 -12.69 13.31
CA HIS A 302 10.63 -13.74 14.31
C HIS A 302 10.62 -13.18 15.74
N GLN A 303 11.23 -12.01 15.95
CA GLN A 303 11.19 -11.33 17.25
C GLN A 303 9.75 -11.04 17.68
N MET A 304 8.89 -10.58 16.77
CA MET A 304 7.49 -10.33 17.10
C MET A 304 6.72 -11.61 17.44
N HIS A 305 6.96 -12.73 16.76
CA HIS A 305 6.39 -14.03 17.14
C HIS A 305 6.80 -14.45 18.55
N SER A 306 8.06 -14.18 18.95
CA SER A 306 8.52 -14.41 20.33
C SER A 306 7.76 -13.57 21.34
N LEU A 307 7.54 -12.28 21.05
CA LEU A 307 6.79 -11.37 21.92
C LEU A 307 5.31 -11.74 21.99
N VAL A 308 4.69 -12.12 20.85
CA VAL A 308 3.30 -12.61 20.83
C VAL A 308 3.16 -13.85 21.72
N LEU A 309 4.11 -14.77 21.68
CA LEU A 309 4.08 -15.96 22.53
C LEU A 309 4.16 -15.59 24.01
N ASP A 310 4.99 -14.62 24.39
CA ASP A 310 5.08 -14.13 25.76
C ASP A 310 3.74 -13.51 26.22
N LEU A 311 3.05 -12.73 25.35
CA LEU A 311 1.71 -12.20 25.61
C LEU A 311 0.66 -13.30 25.77
N LEU A 312 0.68 -14.32 24.90
CA LEU A 312 -0.25 -15.45 24.99
C LEU A 312 -0.13 -16.18 26.33
N LEU A 313 1.09 -16.35 26.86
CA LEU A 313 1.36 -16.94 28.16
C LEU A 313 0.92 -16.02 29.31
N GLU A 314 1.27 -14.74 29.27
CA GLU A 314 0.94 -13.73 30.27
C GLU A 314 -0.59 -13.62 30.46
N PHE A 315 -1.31 -13.54 29.35
CA PHE A 315 -2.78 -13.43 29.35
C PHE A 315 -3.50 -14.78 29.47
N LYS A 316 -2.74 -15.87 29.65
CA LYS A 316 -3.26 -17.24 29.82
C LYS A 316 -4.16 -17.68 28.66
N LEU A 317 -3.86 -17.26 27.45
CA LEU A 317 -4.54 -17.71 26.23
C LEU A 317 -4.02 -19.08 25.79
N VAL A 318 -2.81 -19.41 26.20
CA VAL A 318 -2.16 -20.72 25.98
C VAL A 318 -1.51 -21.24 27.25
N GLN A 319 -1.20 -22.54 27.25
CA GLN A 319 -0.51 -23.22 28.36
C GLN A 319 0.56 -24.19 27.82
N GLY A 320 1.50 -24.60 28.66
CA GLY A 320 2.60 -25.47 28.31
C GLY A 320 3.96 -24.79 28.48
N SER A 321 5.03 -25.48 28.16
CA SER A 321 6.36 -24.88 28.20
C SER A 321 6.60 -23.99 26.99
N ARG A 322 7.40 -22.93 27.18
CA ARG A 322 7.73 -22.01 26.08
C ARG A 322 8.39 -22.75 24.90
N ASP A 323 9.26 -23.71 25.18
CA ASP A 323 9.95 -24.49 24.14
C ASP A 323 8.97 -25.34 23.31
N GLU A 324 7.98 -25.94 23.96
CA GLU A 324 6.92 -26.69 23.27
C GLU A 324 6.07 -25.77 22.41
N LEU A 325 5.65 -24.61 22.91
CA LEU A 325 4.85 -23.65 22.19
C LEU A 325 5.61 -23.10 20.96
N VAL A 326 6.89 -22.86 21.07
CA VAL A 326 7.78 -22.47 19.94
C VAL A 326 7.87 -23.62 18.94
N ALA A 327 8.19 -24.84 19.38
CA ALA A 327 8.33 -26.00 18.51
C ALA A 327 7.04 -26.32 17.72
N ARG A 328 5.88 -26.04 18.31
CA ARG A 328 4.56 -26.20 17.70
C ARG A 328 4.04 -24.95 17.00
N ARG A 329 4.82 -23.85 16.96
CA ARG A 329 4.49 -22.58 16.32
C ARG A 329 3.14 -22.01 16.76
N ILE A 330 2.83 -22.13 18.04
CA ILE A 330 1.52 -21.70 18.59
C ILE A 330 1.28 -20.19 18.39
N SER A 331 2.31 -19.37 18.36
CA SER A 331 2.17 -17.95 18.02
C SER A 331 1.53 -17.72 16.63
N SER A 332 1.78 -18.61 15.66
CA SER A 332 1.18 -18.48 14.31
C SER A 332 -0.32 -18.79 14.25
N VAL A 333 -0.86 -19.48 15.25
CA VAL A 333 -2.31 -19.71 15.39
C VAL A 333 -3.04 -18.38 15.70
N PHE A 334 -2.38 -17.48 16.41
CA PHE A 334 -2.91 -16.19 16.83
C PHE A 334 -2.37 -14.99 16.05
N PHE A 335 -1.22 -15.14 15.40
CA PHE A 335 -0.61 -14.15 14.52
C PHE A 335 -0.26 -14.81 13.17
N PRO A 336 -1.26 -14.98 12.27
CA PRO A 336 -1.11 -15.79 11.06
C PRO A 336 -0.50 -15.05 9.87
N HIS A 337 -0.36 -13.73 9.91
CA HIS A 337 0.15 -12.93 8.80
C HIS A 337 1.58 -12.41 9.02
N GLY A 338 2.12 -11.69 8.04
CA GLY A 338 3.44 -11.08 8.14
C GLY A 338 3.48 -9.91 9.11
N LEU A 339 4.66 -9.58 9.61
CA LEU A 339 4.86 -8.41 10.48
C LEU A 339 4.53 -7.09 9.78
N GLY A 340 4.65 -7.05 8.45
CA GLY A 340 4.44 -5.85 7.67
C GLY A 340 5.09 -5.93 6.29
N HIS A 341 5.17 -4.79 5.62
CA HIS A 341 5.61 -4.67 4.23
C HIS A 341 6.23 -3.29 3.96
N LEU A 342 6.81 -3.13 2.78
CA LEU A 342 7.15 -1.79 2.27
C LEU A 342 5.87 -1.01 2.03
N LEU A 343 5.89 0.29 2.34
CA LEU A 343 4.78 1.23 2.13
C LEU A 343 5.23 2.35 1.20
N GLY A 344 4.36 2.73 0.25
CA GLY A 344 4.68 3.75 -0.74
C GLY A 344 3.46 4.23 -1.52
N ILE A 345 3.59 4.29 -2.85
CA ILE A 345 2.48 4.55 -3.77
C ILE A 345 1.45 3.42 -3.68
N GLN A 346 1.91 2.19 -3.54
CA GLN A 346 1.07 1.05 -3.22
C GLN A 346 1.11 0.81 -1.71
N VAL A 347 -0.01 0.40 -1.13
CA VAL A 347 -0.08 0.01 0.28
C VAL A 347 0.90 -1.13 0.53
N HIS A 348 0.77 -2.24 -0.18
CA HIS A 348 1.79 -3.27 -0.26
C HIS A 348 2.77 -2.91 -1.38
N ASP A 349 3.76 -2.07 -1.08
CA ASP A 349 4.67 -1.57 -2.11
C ASP A 349 5.62 -2.67 -2.59
N ILE A 350 6.02 -2.54 -3.85
CA ILE A 350 6.83 -3.53 -4.55
C ILE A 350 8.27 -3.60 -4.05
N GLY A 351 8.95 -4.71 -4.34
CA GLY A 351 10.38 -4.91 -4.05
C GLY A 351 10.68 -5.48 -2.66
N GLY A 352 9.68 -5.85 -1.84
CA GLY A 352 9.89 -6.36 -0.49
C GLY A 352 10.69 -7.68 -0.42
N TRP A 353 10.67 -8.49 -1.47
CA TRP A 353 11.44 -9.73 -1.58
C TRP A 353 12.69 -9.60 -2.44
N GLN A 354 12.82 -8.49 -3.16
CA GLN A 354 13.89 -8.29 -4.12
C GLN A 354 15.16 -7.77 -3.43
N GLN A 355 16.30 -8.44 -3.65
CA GLN A 355 17.57 -8.15 -2.97
C GLN A 355 18.51 -7.27 -3.77
N ASP A 356 18.36 -7.24 -5.10
CA ASP A 356 19.21 -6.47 -6.00
C ASP A 356 18.43 -5.92 -7.20
N GLU A 357 19.08 -5.09 -8.00
CA GLU A 357 18.49 -4.44 -9.17
C GLU A 357 18.26 -5.38 -10.37
N VAL A 358 18.81 -6.58 -10.37
CA VAL A 358 18.64 -7.57 -11.43
C VAL A 358 17.53 -8.59 -11.15
N GLY A 359 16.84 -8.44 -10.03
CA GLY A 359 15.63 -9.23 -9.71
C GLY A 359 15.88 -10.48 -8.89
N THR A 360 17.04 -10.60 -8.19
CA THR A 360 17.23 -11.70 -7.23
C THR A 360 16.20 -11.60 -6.11
N MET A 361 15.41 -12.67 -5.93
CA MET A 361 14.34 -12.74 -4.93
C MET A 361 14.73 -13.64 -3.77
N VAL A 362 14.48 -13.17 -2.54
CA VAL A 362 14.45 -14.01 -1.34
C VAL A 362 13.00 -14.10 -0.88
N LEU A 363 12.40 -15.25 -1.17
CA LEU A 363 11.01 -15.51 -0.79
C LEU A 363 10.88 -15.66 0.73
N PRO A 364 9.67 -15.47 1.28
CA PRO A 364 9.43 -15.66 2.71
C PRO A 364 9.73 -17.11 3.15
N PRO A 365 10.11 -17.30 4.42
CA PRO A 365 10.29 -18.64 4.98
C PRO A 365 9.01 -19.48 4.81
N LYS A 366 9.14 -20.77 4.55
CA LYS A 366 7.99 -21.69 4.40
C LYS A 366 7.04 -21.65 5.59
N ASP A 367 7.56 -21.39 6.77
CA ASP A 367 6.81 -21.30 8.01
C ASP A 367 6.06 -19.97 8.18
N HIS A 368 6.40 -18.96 7.37
CA HIS A 368 5.80 -17.63 7.37
C HIS A 368 5.50 -17.17 5.95
N PRO A 369 4.67 -17.91 5.19
CA PRO A 369 4.46 -17.69 3.75
C PRO A 369 3.83 -16.33 3.42
N PHE A 370 3.19 -15.70 4.39
CA PHE A 370 2.52 -14.40 4.24
C PHE A 370 3.41 -13.19 4.56
N LEU A 371 4.70 -13.40 4.90
CA LEU A 371 5.64 -12.31 5.11
C LEU A 371 5.93 -11.59 3.78
N ARG A 372 5.66 -10.28 3.71
CA ARG A 372 5.78 -9.49 2.48
C ARG A 372 7.12 -8.76 2.30
N CYS A 373 8.00 -8.83 3.30
CA CYS A 373 9.32 -8.22 3.25
C CYS A 373 10.37 -9.16 3.85
N THR A 374 11.44 -9.40 3.10
CA THR A 374 12.60 -10.20 3.51
C THR A 374 13.92 -9.44 3.31
N LYS A 375 13.81 -8.11 3.07
CA LYS A 375 14.99 -7.27 2.81
C LYS A 375 15.79 -7.01 4.07
N VAL A 376 17.09 -6.79 3.87
CA VAL A 376 17.88 -6.00 4.81
C VAL A 376 17.48 -4.55 4.63
N LEU A 377 17.05 -3.91 5.70
CA LEU A 377 16.56 -2.53 5.67
C LEU A 377 17.70 -1.55 5.37
N GLU A 378 17.39 -0.57 4.56
CA GLU A 378 18.27 0.54 4.22
C GLU A 378 17.67 1.87 4.69
N LYS A 379 18.50 2.90 4.75
CA LYS A 379 18.03 4.26 5.04
C LYS A 379 16.97 4.68 4.03
N ASP A 380 15.97 5.40 4.52
CA ASP A 380 14.85 5.93 3.72
C ASP A 380 13.90 4.85 3.14
N MET A 381 14.01 3.59 3.56
CA MET A 381 12.92 2.62 3.41
C MET A 381 11.80 2.94 4.40
N VAL A 382 10.56 2.85 3.95
CA VAL A 382 9.36 2.99 4.78
C VAL A 382 8.65 1.65 4.84
N VAL A 383 8.41 1.17 6.06
CA VAL A 383 7.78 -0.14 6.32
C VAL A 383 6.64 0.01 7.33
N THR A 384 5.66 -0.87 7.26
CA THR A 384 4.68 -1.09 8.33
C THR A 384 5.26 -2.04 9.39
N ILE A 385 4.84 -1.88 10.63
CA ILE A 385 5.03 -2.83 11.75
C ILE A 385 3.66 -3.01 12.37
N GLU A 386 2.96 -4.05 11.97
CA GLU A 386 1.54 -4.28 12.17
C GLU A 386 1.22 -5.65 12.80
N PRO A 387 1.82 -6.00 13.94
CA PRO A 387 1.50 -7.26 14.58
C PRO A 387 0.03 -7.29 15.02
N GLY A 388 -0.57 -8.48 14.95
CA GLY A 388 -1.92 -8.73 15.42
C GLY A 388 -2.00 -9.95 16.33
N LEU A 389 -3.02 -9.97 17.20
CA LEU A 389 -3.41 -11.14 17.97
C LEU A 389 -4.91 -11.38 17.72
N TYR A 390 -5.22 -12.50 17.09
CA TYR A 390 -6.55 -12.85 16.64
C TYR A 390 -7.00 -14.19 17.22
N VAL A 391 -8.27 -14.27 17.61
CA VAL A 391 -8.92 -15.52 17.99
C VAL A 391 -9.82 -15.95 16.83
N ILE A 392 -9.28 -16.84 15.97
CA ILE A 392 -9.92 -17.29 14.72
C ILE A 392 -10.30 -18.76 14.88
N ASP A 393 -11.59 -19.07 14.88
CA ASP A 393 -12.11 -20.42 15.15
C ASP A 393 -11.52 -21.49 14.25
N SER A 394 -11.32 -21.20 12.94
CA SER A 394 -10.74 -22.16 12.01
C SER A 394 -9.28 -22.50 12.32
N LEU A 395 -8.47 -21.51 12.74
CA LEU A 395 -7.07 -21.74 13.14
C LEU A 395 -6.97 -22.47 14.48
N LEU A 396 -7.86 -22.15 15.41
CA LEU A 396 -7.95 -22.88 16.68
C LEU A 396 -8.39 -24.34 16.46
N GLN A 397 -9.32 -24.57 15.53
CA GLN A 397 -9.76 -25.94 15.18
C GLN A 397 -8.64 -26.71 14.50
N GLU A 398 -7.94 -26.10 13.54
CA GLU A 398 -6.76 -26.71 12.90
C GLU A 398 -5.68 -27.09 13.94
N CYS A 399 -5.44 -26.22 14.91
CA CYS A 399 -4.51 -26.50 16.02
C CYS A 399 -4.96 -27.73 16.83
N ARG A 400 -6.28 -27.88 17.12
CA ARG A 400 -6.84 -29.05 17.79
C ARG A 400 -6.72 -30.31 16.95
N ASP A 401 -7.04 -30.24 15.67
CA ASP A 401 -6.98 -31.36 14.72
C ASP A 401 -5.54 -31.89 14.54
N ASN A 402 -4.56 -31.00 14.64
CA ASN A 402 -3.13 -31.33 14.65
C ASN A 402 -2.66 -31.92 15.99
N GLY A 403 -3.54 -32.12 16.97
CA GLY A 403 -3.23 -32.72 18.28
C GLY A 403 -2.68 -31.73 19.33
N PHE A 404 -2.70 -30.42 19.02
CA PHE A 404 -2.14 -29.38 19.92
C PHE A 404 -3.21 -28.63 20.72
N GLY A 405 -4.47 -29.08 20.70
CA GLY A 405 -5.56 -28.44 21.43
C GLY A 405 -5.33 -28.34 22.95
N HIS A 406 -4.53 -29.21 23.52
CA HIS A 406 -4.16 -29.19 24.95
C HIS A 406 -3.28 -27.97 25.31
N LEU A 407 -2.68 -27.30 24.33
CA LEU A 407 -1.87 -26.09 24.52
C LEU A 407 -2.72 -24.81 24.51
N LEU A 408 -3.97 -24.90 24.07
CA LEU A 408 -4.93 -23.79 24.05
C LEU A 408 -5.71 -23.77 25.38
N ASN A 409 -5.81 -22.62 26.02
CA ASN A 409 -6.77 -22.47 27.10
C ASN A 409 -8.18 -22.29 26.53
N ASN A 410 -9.19 -22.71 27.32
CA ASN A 410 -10.56 -22.45 26.95
C ASN A 410 -10.81 -20.94 27.02
N THR A 411 -10.75 -20.30 25.88
CA THR A 411 -11.09 -18.90 25.67
C THR A 411 -12.46 -18.79 25.02
#